data_e7b2d720f54d3d0da955b6e4ef99f18b
#
_entry.id   e7b2d720f54d3d0da955b6e4ef99f18b
#
_cell.length_a   1.000
_cell.length_b   1.000
_cell.length_c   1.000
_cell.angle_alpha   90.00
_cell.angle_beta   90.00
_cell.angle_gamma   90.00
#
_symmetry.space_group_name_H-M   'P 1'
#
loop_
_entity.id
_entity.type
_entity.pdbx_description
1 polymer ?
#
loop_
_entity_poly.entity_id
_entity_poly.type
_entity_poly.pdbx_seq_one_letter_code
_entity_poly.pdbx_strand_id
1 'polypeptide(L)'
;MIEFRSVTKRFPDGTVAVDNFSLTLASHQTTVLVGSSGCGKTTLLRMINRMVEPTSGQVSIDGVDVASQDKVQLRRSIGYVLQSSGLLPHRTVLDNVATVPILNGTPKKAARADALELLDKVGLDRALANRYPRQLSGGQQQRVGVARALASDPNILLMDEPFGAVDPIVRAELQVELNRLQRELGKTIVFVTHDIDEAFTLADQVVIFRKGGVIAQSGTPAEILARPADDFVASFIGADKGGRDLFLQQREGDSGLTLVVDKEGRPVGVVGG
;
A
#
# COMPACT_ATOMS: atom_id res chain seq x y z
N MET A 1 -4.66 -10.60 11.96
CA MET A 1 -3.94 -11.52 11.04
C MET A 1 -4.85 -11.86 9.88
N ILE A 2 -4.35 -11.76 8.63
CA ILE A 2 -5.11 -12.13 7.43
C ILE A 2 -4.48 -13.39 6.86
N GLU A 3 -5.30 -14.38 6.50
CA GLU A 3 -4.79 -15.66 6.00
C GLU A 3 -5.52 -16.06 4.71
N PHE A 4 -4.75 -16.46 3.71
CA PHE A 4 -5.20 -17.10 2.49
C PHE A 4 -4.85 -18.59 2.56
N ARG A 5 -5.83 -19.48 2.36
CA ARG A 5 -5.64 -20.94 2.38
C ARG A 5 -6.06 -21.53 1.04
N SER A 6 -5.09 -22.00 0.25
CA SER A 6 -5.29 -22.67 -1.04
C SER A 6 -6.27 -21.94 -1.96
N VAL A 7 -6.14 -20.61 -2.02
CA VAL A 7 -7.08 -19.75 -2.74
C VAL A 7 -6.82 -19.82 -4.23
N THR A 8 -7.87 -20.09 -5.01
CA THR A 8 -7.84 -20.02 -6.48
C THR A 8 -8.90 -19.05 -6.97
N LYS A 9 -8.55 -18.24 -7.97
CA LYS A 9 -9.50 -17.38 -8.69
C LYS A 9 -9.41 -17.61 -10.19
N ARG A 10 -10.50 -18.16 -10.71
CA ARG A 10 -10.76 -18.26 -12.16
C ARG A 10 -11.92 -17.33 -12.51
N PHE A 11 -11.72 -16.49 -13.49
CA PHE A 11 -12.77 -15.63 -14.03
C PHE A 11 -13.62 -16.37 -15.08
N PRO A 12 -14.83 -15.87 -15.41
CA PRO A 12 -15.73 -16.53 -16.39
C PRO A 12 -15.14 -16.69 -17.79
N ASP A 13 -14.20 -15.82 -18.19
CA ASP A 13 -13.45 -15.88 -19.45
C ASP A 13 -12.36 -16.96 -19.46
N GLY A 14 -12.23 -17.75 -18.39
CA GLY A 14 -11.22 -18.78 -18.22
C GLY A 14 -9.89 -18.31 -17.66
N THR A 15 -9.68 -17.00 -17.50
CA THR A 15 -8.45 -16.43 -16.93
C THR A 15 -8.26 -16.87 -15.48
N VAL A 16 -7.11 -17.47 -15.19
CA VAL A 16 -6.69 -17.81 -13.82
C VAL A 16 -5.82 -16.68 -13.29
N ALA A 17 -6.37 -15.87 -12.40
CA ALA A 17 -5.63 -14.74 -11.80
C ALA A 17 -4.77 -15.16 -10.63
N VAL A 18 -5.20 -16.17 -9.88
CA VAL A 18 -4.53 -16.74 -8.71
C VAL A 18 -4.78 -18.25 -8.71
N ASP A 19 -3.76 -19.06 -8.47
CA ASP A 19 -3.86 -20.51 -8.44
C ASP A 19 -3.23 -21.08 -7.17
N ASN A 20 -4.04 -21.80 -6.38
CA ASN A 20 -3.63 -22.50 -5.14
C ASN A 20 -2.74 -21.67 -4.21
N PHE A 21 -3.12 -20.42 -3.99
CA PHE A 21 -2.33 -19.47 -3.24
C PHE A 21 -2.57 -19.58 -1.74
N SER A 22 -1.48 -19.63 -0.95
CA SER A 22 -1.53 -19.61 0.51
C SER A 22 -0.51 -18.60 1.03
N LEU A 23 -0.95 -17.73 1.93
CA LEU A 23 -0.10 -16.70 2.56
C LEU A 23 -0.75 -16.23 3.86
N THR A 24 0.07 -15.97 4.87
CA THR A 24 -0.34 -15.32 6.11
C THR A 24 0.28 -13.93 6.20
N LEU A 25 -0.56 -12.93 6.44
CA LEU A 25 -0.15 -11.54 6.66
C LEU A 25 -0.27 -11.23 8.15
N ALA A 26 0.83 -10.79 8.75
CA ALA A 26 0.87 -10.48 10.18
C ALA A 26 0.03 -9.23 10.50
N SER A 27 -0.54 -9.20 11.71
CA SER A 27 -1.22 -8.01 12.24
C SER A 27 -0.20 -6.91 12.58
N HIS A 28 -0.65 -5.66 12.52
CA HIS A 28 0.13 -4.47 12.91
C HIS A 28 1.42 -4.25 12.10
N GLN A 29 1.47 -4.80 10.90
CA GLN A 29 2.58 -4.66 9.96
C GLN A 29 2.10 -4.18 8.61
N THR A 30 3.01 -3.56 7.87
CA THR A 30 2.82 -3.25 6.45
C THR A 30 3.36 -4.40 5.61
N THR A 31 2.46 -5.16 4.96
CA THR A 31 2.84 -6.13 3.93
C THR A 31 2.65 -5.53 2.55
N VAL A 32 3.70 -5.52 1.75
CA VAL A 32 3.65 -5.03 0.37
C VAL A 32 3.66 -6.18 -0.61
N LEU A 33 2.61 -6.26 -1.43
CA LEU A 33 2.49 -7.19 -2.55
C LEU A 33 3.02 -6.50 -3.81
N VAL A 34 4.14 -6.96 -4.35
CA VAL A 34 4.81 -6.33 -5.49
C VAL A 34 5.02 -7.33 -6.65
N GLY A 35 4.98 -6.84 -7.88
CA GLY A 35 5.15 -7.67 -9.08
C GLY A 35 4.55 -7.00 -10.33
N SER A 36 4.76 -7.60 -11.49
CA SER A 36 4.26 -7.08 -12.77
C SER A 36 2.73 -6.95 -12.82
N SER A 37 2.22 -6.09 -13.69
CA SER A 37 0.78 -5.95 -13.93
C SER A 37 0.15 -7.28 -14.32
N GLY A 38 -1.06 -7.55 -13.80
CA GLY A 38 -1.81 -8.77 -14.10
C GLY A 38 -1.34 -10.02 -13.36
N CYS A 39 -0.38 -9.96 -12.41
CA CYS A 39 0.06 -11.14 -11.66
C CYS A 39 -0.89 -11.55 -10.50
N GLY A 40 -2.01 -10.85 -10.26
CA GLY A 40 -3.01 -11.26 -9.28
C GLY A 40 -3.08 -10.43 -7.99
N LYS A 41 -2.18 -9.47 -7.74
CA LYS A 41 -2.11 -8.67 -6.49
C LYS A 41 -3.42 -7.98 -6.13
N THR A 42 -3.97 -7.18 -7.04
CA THR A 42 -5.26 -6.50 -6.84
C THR A 42 -6.41 -7.48 -6.60
N THR A 43 -6.36 -8.66 -7.26
CA THR A 43 -7.35 -9.72 -7.05
C THR A 43 -7.27 -10.26 -5.62
N LEU A 44 -6.07 -10.57 -5.12
CA LEU A 44 -5.85 -10.97 -3.73
C LEU A 44 -6.31 -9.89 -2.74
N LEU A 45 -5.90 -8.63 -2.97
CA LEU A 45 -6.31 -7.51 -2.13
C LEU A 45 -7.84 -7.42 -2.03
N ARG A 46 -8.55 -7.55 -3.16
CA ARG A 46 -10.02 -7.47 -3.24
C ARG A 46 -10.74 -8.69 -2.68
N MET A 47 -10.05 -9.79 -2.44
CA MET A 47 -10.63 -10.94 -1.73
C MET A 47 -10.74 -10.67 -0.24
N ILE A 48 -9.84 -9.92 0.36
CA ILE A 48 -9.88 -9.61 1.79
C ILE A 48 -11.19 -8.89 2.17
N ASN A 49 -11.66 -7.95 1.32
CA ASN A 49 -12.89 -7.21 1.56
C ASN A 49 -14.11 -7.77 0.78
N ARG A 50 -13.99 -8.98 0.21
CA ARG A 50 -15.05 -9.64 -0.59
C ARG A 50 -15.58 -8.82 -1.76
N MET A 51 -14.77 -7.92 -2.35
CA MET A 51 -15.08 -7.32 -3.66
C MET A 51 -14.90 -8.37 -4.78
N VAL A 52 -13.99 -9.31 -4.59
CA VAL A 52 -13.81 -10.50 -5.42
C VAL A 52 -13.93 -11.72 -4.50
N GLU A 53 -14.73 -12.71 -4.89
CA GLU A 53 -14.81 -13.98 -4.18
C GLU A 53 -13.88 -15.00 -4.83
N PRO A 54 -13.16 -15.81 -4.05
CA PRO A 54 -12.36 -16.91 -4.60
C PRO A 54 -13.29 -17.95 -5.28
N THR A 55 -12.75 -18.68 -6.26
CA THR A 55 -13.43 -19.83 -6.87
C THR A 55 -13.34 -21.06 -5.96
N SER A 56 -12.21 -21.20 -5.26
CA SER A 56 -11.98 -22.20 -4.21
C SER A 56 -10.96 -21.70 -3.19
N GLY A 57 -10.84 -22.40 -2.08
CA GLY A 57 -10.03 -21.97 -0.94
C GLY A 57 -10.76 -20.97 -0.05
N GLN A 58 -10.04 -20.40 0.91
CA GLN A 58 -10.62 -19.58 1.97
C GLN A 58 -9.74 -18.38 2.27
N VAL A 59 -10.37 -17.25 2.57
CA VAL A 59 -9.71 -16.07 3.16
C VAL A 59 -10.30 -15.83 4.55
N SER A 60 -9.45 -15.65 5.54
CA SER A 60 -9.90 -15.35 6.91
C SER A 60 -9.19 -14.13 7.48
N ILE A 61 -9.88 -13.42 8.38
CA ILE A 61 -9.35 -12.32 9.19
C ILE A 61 -9.52 -12.74 10.65
N ASP A 62 -8.41 -12.78 11.38
CA ASP A 62 -8.35 -13.21 12.79
C ASP A 62 -9.06 -14.55 13.03
N GLY A 63 -8.87 -15.50 12.10
CA GLY A 63 -9.45 -16.83 12.12
C GLY A 63 -10.92 -16.92 11.66
N VAL A 64 -11.59 -15.79 11.38
CA VAL A 64 -12.97 -15.76 10.90
C VAL A 64 -12.98 -15.70 9.38
N ASP A 65 -13.67 -16.67 8.74
CA ASP A 65 -13.84 -16.67 7.28
C ASP A 65 -14.60 -15.41 6.82
N VAL A 66 -14.00 -14.65 5.90
CA VAL A 66 -14.66 -13.47 5.33
C VAL A 66 -15.95 -13.83 4.60
N ALA A 67 -16.08 -15.07 4.07
CA ALA A 67 -17.27 -15.52 3.38
C ALA A 67 -18.50 -15.65 4.32
N SER A 68 -18.26 -15.91 5.62
CA SER A 68 -19.32 -16.03 6.62
C SER A 68 -19.85 -14.68 7.13
N GLN A 69 -19.13 -13.59 6.86
CA GLN A 69 -19.47 -12.26 7.37
C GLN A 69 -20.43 -11.52 6.43
N ASP A 70 -21.22 -10.59 6.96
CA ASP A 70 -22.00 -9.65 6.14
C ASP A 70 -21.06 -8.78 5.29
N LYS A 71 -21.26 -8.75 3.98
CA LYS A 71 -20.40 -8.03 3.02
C LYS A 71 -20.33 -6.53 3.31
N VAL A 72 -21.42 -5.92 3.74
CA VAL A 72 -21.48 -4.48 3.97
C VAL A 72 -20.73 -4.13 5.25
N GLN A 73 -20.94 -4.89 6.32
CA GLN A 73 -20.25 -4.70 7.59
C GLN A 73 -18.75 -4.92 7.44
N LEU A 74 -18.34 -6.01 6.77
CA LEU A 74 -16.92 -6.28 6.48
C LEU A 74 -16.26 -5.12 5.73
N ARG A 75 -16.88 -4.61 4.65
CA ARG A 75 -16.33 -3.50 3.87
C ARG A 75 -16.26 -2.20 4.63
N ARG A 76 -17.19 -1.96 5.57
CA ARG A 76 -17.18 -0.77 6.43
C ARG A 76 -16.14 -0.84 7.54
N SER A 77 -15.74 -2.05 7.97
CA SER A 77 -14.68 -2.26 8.97
C SER A 77 -13.27 -2.20 8.39
N ILE A 78 -13.11 -2.18 7.07
CA ILE A 78 -11.83 -2.16 6.37
C ILE A 78 -11.68 -0.83 5.63
N GLY A 79 -10.56 -0.13 5.87
CA GLY A 79 -10.20 1.05 5.09
C GLY A 79 -9.70 0.64 3.70
N TYR A 80 -10.17 1.29 2.65
CA TYR A 80 -9.76 0.99 1.28
C TYR A 80 -9.36 2.24 0.52
N VAL A 81 -8.11 2.28 0.08
CA VAL A 81 -7.54 3.35 -0.75
C VAL A 81 -7.40 2.83 -2.18
N LEU A 82 -8.08 3.48 -3.10
CA LEU A 82 -8.07 3.14 -4.53
C LEU A 82 -6.96 3.89 -5.27
N GLN A 83 -6.46 3.31 -6.35
CA GLN A 83 -5.48 3.91 -7.26
C GLN A 83 -5.92 5.29 -7.78
N SER A 84 -7.19 5.46 -8.11
CA SER A 84 -7.77 6.72 -8.61
C SER A 84 -8.42 7.58 -7.51
N SER A 85 -7.98 7.47 -6.24
CA SER A 85 -8.60 8.05 -5.04
C SER A 85 -10.08 7.68 -4.81
N GLY A 86 -10.87 7.45 -5.84
CA GLY A 86 -12.28 7.04 -5.79
C GLY A 86 -13.16 8.00 -4.99
N LEU A 87 -12.85 9.29 -4.98
CA LEU A 87 -13.63 10.30 -4.27
C LEU A 87 -14.98 10.53 -4.95
N LEU A 88 -16.00 10.79 -4.15
CA LEU A 88 -17.35 11.15 -4.62
C LEU A 88 -17.31 12.57 -5.18
N PRO A 89 -17.46 12.77 -6.50
CA PRO A 89 -17.21 14.08 -7.14
C PRO A 89 -18.23 15.15 -6.74
N HIS A 90 -19.41 14.74 -6.31
CA HIS A 90 -20.52 15.60 -5.89
C HIS A 90 -20.50 15.91 -4.38
N ARG A 91 -19.51 15.39 -3.64
CA ARG A 91 -19.32 15.66 -2.20
C ARG A 91 -18.07 16.50 -1.99
N THR A 92 -18.12 17.33 -0.96
CA THR A 92 -16.92 18.07 -0.51
C THR A 92 -15.86 17.12 0.03
N VAL A 93 -14.63 17.61 0.23
CA VAL A 93 -13.55 16.88 0.90
C VAL A 93 -14.02 16.34 2.25
N LEU A 94 -14.57 17.20 3.08
CA LEU A 94 -15.06 16.85 4.41
C LEU A 94 -16.14 15.77 4.37
N ASP A 95 -17.11 15.89 3.44
CA ASP A 95 -18.18 14.90 3.30
C ASP A 95 -17.69 13.59 2.68
N ASN A 96 -16.63 13.60 1.88
CA ASN A 96 -15.96 12.38 1.43
C ASN A 96 -15.38 11.62 2.62
N VAL A 97 -14.63 12.28 3.49
CA VAL A 97 -14.00 11.66 4.67
C VAL A 97 -15.08 11.17 5.65
N ALA A 98 -16.08 11.99 5.95
CA ALA A 98 -17.15 11.64 6.89
C ALA A 98 -18.12 10.55 6.38
N THR A 99 -17.99 10.07 5.14
CA THR A 99 -18.96 9.17 4.51
C THR A 99 -19.14 7.86 5.29
N VAL A 100 -18.06 7.15 5.59
CA VAL A 100 -18.15 5.82 6.23
C VAL A 100 -18.61 5.92 7.68
N PRO A 101 -18.10 6.83 8.53
CA PRO A 101 -18.66 7.05 9.86
C PRO A 101 -20.16 7.32 9.87
N ILE A 102 -20.66 8.17 8.98
CA ILE A 102 -22.11 8.45 8.86
C ILE A 102 -22.89 7.18 8.48
N LEU A 103 -22.38 6.37 7.57
CA LEU A 103 -23.01 5.10 7.19
C LEU A 103 -22.99 4.07 8.35
N ASN A 104 -22.08 4.22 9.29
CA ASN A 104 -21.98 3.42 10.51
C ASN A 104 -22.85 3.97 11.66
N GLY A 105 -23.59 5.07 11.41
CA GLY A 105 -24.52 5.64 12.40
C GLY A 105 -23.95 6.80 13.22
N THR A 106 -22.70 7.21 12.99
CA THR A 106 -22.16 8.41 13.66
C THR A 106 -22.94 9.66 13.24
N PRO A 107 -23.38 10.50 14.18
CA PRO A 107 -24.09 11.74 13.86
C PRO A 107 -23.25 12.62 12.92
N LYS A 108 -23.88 13.18 11.88
CA LYS A 108 -23.20 13.94 10.83
C LYS A 108 -22.27 15.03 11.37
N LYS A 109 -22.69 15.73 12.44
CA LYS A 109 -21.89 16.80 13.06
C LYS A 109 -20.61 16.25 13.68
N ALA A 110 -20.67 15.14 14.40
CA ALA A 110 -19.52 14.47 15.00
C ALA A 110 -18.57 13.92 13.91
N ALA A 111 -19.10 13.15 12.95
CA ALA A 111 -18.32 12.60 11.85
C ALA A 111 -17.55 13.69 11.04
N ARG A 112 -18.15 14.87 10.88
CA ARG A 112 -17.47 16.01 10.21
C ARG A 112 -16.41 16.66 11.09
N ALA A 113 -16.58 16.68 12.41
CA ALA A 113 -15.56 17.18 13.34
C ALA A 113 -14.34 16.25 13.32
N ASP A 114 -14.55 14.93 13.46
CA ASP A 114 -13.48 13.92 13.40
C ASP A 114 -12.79 13.93 12.03
N ALA A 115 -13.54 14.14 10.94
CA ALA A 115 -12.98 14.26 9.61
C ALA A 115 -12.03 15.46 9.44
N LEU A 116 -12.29 16.60 10.10
CA LEU A 116 -11.37 17.74 10.10
C LEU A 116 -10.04 17.42 10.80
N GLU A 117 -10.08 16.67 11.90
CA GLU A 117 -8.87 16.22 12.59
C GLU A 117 -8.06 15.24 11.72
N LEU A 118 -8.75 14.37 10.98
CA LEU A 118 -8.09 13.46 10.04
C LEU A 118 -7.45 14.19 8.87
N LEU A 119 -8.02 15.30 8.38
CA LEU A 119 -7.36 16.11 7.34
C LEU A 119 -6.02 16.64 7.84
N ASP A 120 -5.95 17.13 9.08
CA ASP A 120 -4.68 17.57 9.67
C ASP A 120 -3.66 16.42 9.76
N LYS A 121 -4.13 15.23 10.22
CA LYS A 121 -3.27 14.04 10.36
C LYS A 121 -2.66 13.57 9.03
N VAL A 122 -3.34 13.80 7.91
CA VAL A 122 -2.81 13.47 6.56
C VAL A 122 -2.13 14.67 5.88
N GLY A 123 -1.84 15.75 6.63
CA GLY A 123 -1.15 16.93 6.13
C GLY A 123 -1.96 17.74 5.12
N LEU A 124 -3.29 17.80 5.25
CA LEU A 124 -4.17 18.63 4.43
C LEU A 124 -4.66 19.85 5.21
N ASP A 125 -4.54 21.03 4.59
CA ASP A 125 -5.08 22.28 5.15
C ASP A 125 -6.62 22.18 5.28
N ARG A 126 -7.14 22.52 6.46
CA ARG A 126 -8.58 22.59 6.74
C ARG A 126 -9.34 23.53 5.81
N ALA A 127 -8.70 24.53 5.22
CA ALA A 127 -9.29 25.40 4.21
C ALA A 127 -9.79 24.64 2.98
N LEU A 128 -9.27 23.42 2.73
CA LEU A 128 -9.69 22.54 1.65
C LEU A 128 -10.98 21.77 1.97
N ALA A 129 -11.45 21.75 3.22
CA ALA A 129 -12.57 20.93 3.69
C ALA A 129 -13.88 21.11 2.88
N ASN A 130 -14.14 22.33 2.42
CA ASN A 130 -15.35 22.66 1.65
C ASN A 130 -15.14 22.59 0.13
N ARG A 131 -13.94 22.25 -0.35
CA ARG A 131 -13.68 22.07 -1.78
C ARG A 131 -14.21 20.72 -2.28
N TYR A 132 -14.41 20.65 -3.59
CA TYR A 132 -14.76 19.42 -4.29
C TYR A 132 -13.52 18.75 -4.88
N PRO A 133 -13.54 17.42 -5.12
CA PRO A 133 -12.38 16.69 -5.65
C PRO A 133 -11.73 17.34 -6.88
N ARG A 134 -12.52 17.86 -7.83
CA ARG A 134 -12.03 18.54 -9.05
C ARG A 134 -11.19 19.80 -8.78
N GLN A 135 -11.23 20.34 -7.57
CA GLN A 135 -10.51 21.55 -7.17
C GLN A 135 -9.21 21.23 -6.44
N LEU A 136 -8.84 19.94 -6.35
CA LEU A 136 -7.67 19.44 -5.66
C LEU A 136 -6.64 18.90 -6.66
N SER A 137 -5.34 19.00 -6.30
CA SER A 137 -4.28 18.26 -7.00
C SER A 137 -4.44 16.75 -6.81
N GLY A 138 -3.78 15.93 -7.64
CA GLY A 138 -3.80 14.46 -7.50
C GLY A 138 -3.32 13.99 -6.13
N GLY A 139 -2.22 14.56 -5.61
CA GLY A 139 -1.72 14.26 -4.27
C GLY A 139 -2.69 14.65 -3.15
N GLN A 140 -3.35 15.81 -3.27
CA GLN A 140 -4.40 16.20 -2.32
C GLN A 140 -5.59 15.26 -2.35
N GLN A 141 -6.04 14.84 -3.54
CA GLN A 141 -7.10 13.83 -3.66
C GLN A 141 -6.72 12.51 -3.01
N GLN A 142 -5.46 12.10 -3.17
CA GLN A 142 -4.94 10.87 -2.56
C GLN A 142 -4.93 10.97 -1.04
N ARG A 143 -4.46 12.09 -0.47
CA ARG A 143 -4.52 12.35 0.99
C ARG A 143 -5.96 12.31 1.51
N VAL A 144 -6.93 12.86 0.78
CA VAL A 144 -8.36 12.73 1.12
C VAL A 144 -8.82 11.27 1.08
N GLY A 145 -8.36 10.49 0.10
CA GLY A 145 -8.62 9.05 0.01
C GLY A 145 -8.11 8.26 1.23
N VAL A 146 -6.89 8.59 1.69
CA VAL A 146 -6.28 8.02 2.91
C VAL A 146 -7.08 8.43 4.15
N ALA A 147 -7.40 9.72 4.31
CA ALA A 147 -8.22 10.21 5.42
C ALA A 147 -9.59 9.51 5.47
N ARG A 148 -10.25 9.34 4.33
CA ARG A 148 -11.52 8.60 4.23
C ARG A 148 -11.38 7.14 4.65
N ALA A 149 -10.29 6.49 4.25
CA ALA A 149 -10.03 5.10 4.63
C ALA A 149 -9.80 4.94 6.13
N LEU A 150 -9.20 5.94 6.79
CA LEU A 150 -8.96 5.97 8.23
C LEU A 150 -10.19 6.39 9.05
N ALA A 151 -11.19 7.03 8.45
CA ALA A 151 -12.25 7.74 9.16
C ALA A 151 -13.15 6.86 10.05
N SER A 152 -13.25 5.56 9.78
CA SER A 152 -13.97 4.59 10.62
C SER A 152 -13.07 3.88 11.63
N ASP A 153 -11.84 4.36 11.81
CA ASP A 153 -10.80 3.76 12.65
C ASP A 153 -10.59 2.25 12.40
N PRO A 154 -10.39 1.82 11.14
CA PRO A 154 -10.28 0.41 10.81
C PRO A 154 -8.97 -0.18 11.34
N ASN A 155 -8.98 -1.49 11.69
CA ASN A 155 -7.76 -2.22 12.03
C ASN A 155 -6.94 -2.62 10.78
N ILE A 156 -7.58 -2.68 9.62
CA ILE A 156 -7.00 -3.10 8.34
C ILE A 156 -7.16 -2.00 7.31
N LEU A 157 -6.06 -1.66 6.64
CA LEU A 157 -6.03 -0.76 5.49
C LEU A 157 -5.56 -1.53 4.25
N LEU A 158 -6.37 -1.52 3.21
CA LEU A 158 -6.03 -2.07 1.90
C LEU A 158 -5.72 -0.91 0.94
N MET A 159 -4.59 -0.97 0.27
CA MET A 159 -4.13 0.09 -0.63
C MET A 159 -3.76 -0.49 -2.00
N ASP A 160 -4.50 -0.12 -3.04
CA ASP A 160 -4.34 -0.61 -4.41
C ASP A 160 -3.64 0.45 -5.26
N GLU A 161 -2.32 0.33 -5.44
CA GLU A 161 -1.45 1.28 -6.17
C GLU A 161 -1.69 2.76 -5.82
N PRO A 162 -1.71 3.14 -4.52
CA PRO A 162 -2.22 4.45 -4.11
C PRO A 162 -1.37 5.62 -4.62
N PHE A 163 -0.12 5.40 -5.03
CA PHE A 163 0.80 6.46 -5.47
C PHE A 163 1.07 6.46 -6.97
N GLY A 164 0.42 5.58 -7.74
CA GLY A 164 0.68 5.42 -9.17
C GLY A 164 0.43 6.66 -10.04
N ALA A 165 -0.46 7.56 -9.61
CA ALA A 165 -0.81 8.80 -10.31
C ALA A 165 -0.28 10.07 -9.63
N VAL A 166 0.67 9.93 -8.69
CA VAL A 166 1.21 11.04 -7.90
C VAL A 166 2.64 11.37 -8.37
N ASP A 167 2.98 12.65 -8.44
CA ASP A 167 4.34 13.08 -8.80
C ASP A 167 5.37 12.61 -7.75
N PRO A 168 6.66 12.45 -8.13
CA PRO A 168 7.68 11.84 -7.29
C PRO A 168 7.90 12.56 -5.94
N ILE A 169 7.81 13.89 -5.91
CA ILE A 169 8.06 14.67 -4.68
C ILE A 169 6.91 14.44 -3.69
N VAL A 170 5.67 14.60 -4.15
CA VAL A 170 4.48 14.37 -3.31
C VAL A 170 4.36 12.89 -2.92
N ARG A 171 4.79 11.97 -3.78
CA ARG A 171 4.86 10.53 -3.45
C ARG A 171 5.77 10.28 -2.25
N ALA A 172 6.99 10.83 -2.25
CA ALA A 172 7.92 10.67 -1.13
C ALA A 172 7.33 11.22 0.19
N GLU A 173 6.68 12.38 0.15
CA GLU A 173 5.98 12.92 1.33
C GLU A 173 4.87 11.99 1.84
N LEU A 174 4.06 11.43 0.92
CA LEU A 174 2.99 10.50 1.26
C LEU A 174 3.51 9.19 1.86
N GLN A 175 4.64 8.69 1.38
CA GLN A 175 5.29 7.49 1.93
C GLN A 175 5.78 7.73 3.37
N VAL A 176 6.43 8.86 3.62
CA VAL A 176 6.86 9.24 4.98
C VAL A 176 5.65 9.35 5.91
N GLU A 177 4.58 9.99 5.46
CA GLU A 177 3.35 10.16 6.23
C GLU A 177 2.65 8.82 6.50
N LEU A 178 2.59 7.92 5.53
CA LEU A 178 2.02 6.59 5.70
C LEU A 178 2.80 5.76 6.74
N ASN A 179 4.14 5.80 6.68
CA ASN A 179 4.99 5.13 7.66
C ASN A 179 4.81 5.70 9.07
N ARG A 180 4.63 7.02 9.19
CA ARG A 180 4.33 7.68 10.47
C ARG A 180 2.99 7.22 11.01
N LEU A 181 1.93 7.28 10.20
CA LEU A 181 0.58 6.86 10.58
C LEU A 181 0.52 5.38 10.97
N GLN A 182 1.22 4.50 10.24
CA GLN A 182 1.26 3.08 10.57
C GLN A 182 1.86 2.85 11.95
N ARG A 183 3.01 3.49 12.26
CA ARG A 183 3.68 3.37 13.57
C ARG A 183 2.83 3.93 14.72
N GLU A 184 2.20 5.09 14.51
CA GLU A 184 1.38 5.73 15.53
C GLU A 184 0.08 4.99 15.81
N LEU A 185 -0.57 4.44 14.78
CA LEU A 185 -1.90 3.85 14.87
C LEU A 185 -1.87 2.32 14.98
N GLY A 186 -0.72 1.67 14.75
CA GLY A 186 -0.56 0.22 14.83
C GLY A 186 -1.50 -0.54 13.89
N LYS A 187 -1.78 -0.02 12.69
CA LYS A 187 -2.70 -0.64 11.73
C LYS A 187 -2.02 -1.78 10.97
N THR A 188 -2.83 -2.74 10.51
CA THR A 188 -2.40 -3.74 9.52
C THR A 188 -2.60 -3.17 8.14
N ILE A 189 -1.53 -3.01 7.36
CA ILE A 189 -1.58 -2.45 6.01
C ILE A 189 -1.24 -3.54 5.00
N VAL A 190 -2.11 -3.71 3.99
CA VAL A 190 -1.81 -4.50 2.79
C VAL A 190 -1.74 -3.54 1.61
N PHE A 191 -0.54 -3.39 1.08
CA PHE A 191 -0.22 -2.42 0.05
C PHE A 191 0.13 -3.14 -1.27
N VAL A 192 -0.47 -2.75 -2.36
CA VAL A 192 -0.17 -3.28 -3.70
C VAL A 192 0.57 -2.20 -4.49
N THR A 193 1.68 -2.58 -5.10
CA THR A 193 2.42 -1.74 -6.05
C THR A 193 3.09 -2.58 -7.14
N HIS A 194 3.55 -1.94 -8.19
CA HIS A 194 4.47 -2.50 -9.17
C HIS A 194 5.90 -1.95 -9.02
N ASP A 195 6.11 -1.02 -8.08
CA ASP A 195 7.37 -0.34 -7.81
C ASP A 195 8.07 -1.01 -6.62
N ILE A 196 9.27 -1.56 -6.87
CA ILE A 196 10.05 -2.25 -5.84
C ILE A 196 10.66 -1.28 -4.81
N ASP A 197 10.93 -0.04 -5.21
CA ASP A 197 11.49 0.95 -4.29
C ASP A 197 10.43 1.43 -3.30
N GLU A 198 9.16 1.54 -3.74
CA GLU A 198 8.03 1.73 -2.82
C GLU A 198 7.92 0.56 -1.83
N ALA A 199 8.04 -0.68 -2.32
CA ALA A 199 7.95 -1.84 -1.47
C ALA A 199 9.03 -1.85 -0.39
N PHE A 200 10.26 -1.52 -0.74
CA PHE A 200 11.38 -1.49 0.20
C PHE A 200 11.33 -0.32 1.19
N THR A 201 10.68 0.79 0.79
CA THR A 201 10.51 1.97 1.64
C THR A 201 9.43 1.79 2.69
N LEU A 202 8.36 1.05 2.35
CA LEU A 202 7.14 0.99 3.16
C LEU A 202 6.98 -0.31 3.95
N ALA A 203 7.58 -1.42 3.49
CA ALA A 203 7.22 -2.73 4.00
C ALA A 203 8.01 -3.15 5.25
N ASP A 204 7.29 -3.76 6.20
CA ASP A 204 7.87 -4.70 7.14
C ASP A 204 8.11 -6.05 6.46
N GLN A 205 7.19 -6.46 5.55
CA GLN A 205 7.30 -7.67 4.74
C GLN A 205 6.95 -7.38 3.29
N VAL A 206 7.79 -7.84 2.36
CA VAL A 206 7.58 -7.79 0.91
C VAL A 206 7.24 -9.18 0.40
N VAL A 207 6.26 -9.26 -0.49
CA VAL A 207 5.90 -10.48 -1.23
C VAL A 207 6.01 -10.19 -2.71
N ILE A 208 6.99 -10.80 -3.37
CA ILE A 208 7.27 -10.64 -4.81
C ILE A 208 6.51 -11.71 -5.59
N PHE A 209 5.73 -11.27 -6.60
CA PHE A 209 4.89 -12.14 -7.41
C PHE A 209 5.40 -12.34 -8.83
N ARG A 210 5.30 -13.57 -9.31
CA ARG A 210 5.28 -13.94 -10.72
C ARG A 210 3.85 -13.95 -11.27
N LYS A 211 3.71 -14.08 -12.59
CA LYS A 211 2.39 -14.26 -13.23
C LYS A 211 1.64 -15.44 -12.62
N GLY A 212 0.30 -15.32 -12.52
CA GLY A 212 -0.57 -16.38 -12.00
C GLY A 212 -0.66 -16.44 -10.48
N GLY A 213 -0.26 -15.38 -9.76
CA GLY A 213 -0.34 -15.32 -8.31
C GLY A 213 0.71 -16.17 -7.58
N VAL A 214 1.79 -16.57 -8.27
CA VAL A 214 2.86 -17.38 -7.69
C VAL A 214 3.83 -16.50 -6.92
N ILE A 215 4.08 -16.83 -5.64
CA ILE A 215 5.09 -16.16 -4.84
C ILE A 215 6.49 -16.55 -5.34
N ALA A 216 7.27 -15.56 -5.77
CA ALA A 216 8.67 -15.74 -6.11
C ALA A 216 9.55 -15.72 -4.85
N GLN A 217 9.32 -14.74 -3.99
CA GLN A 217 9.99 -14.62 -2.69
C GLN A 217 9.14 -13.82 -1.73
N SER A 218 9.25 -14.12 -0.45
CA SER A 218 8.66 -13.33 0.64
C SER A 218 9.70 -13.19 1.76
N GLY A 219 9.80 -12.00 2.34
CA GLY A 219 10.74 -11.68 3.42
C GLY A 219 10.78 -10.19 3.71
N THR A 220 11.62 -9.80 4.66
CA THR A 220 11.90 -8.39 4.89
C THR A 220 12.68 -7.78 3.70
N PRO A 221 12.64 -6.47 3.48
CA PRO A 221 13.46 -5.80 2.46
C PRO A 221 14.94 -6.20 2.53
N ALA A 222 15.52 -6.26 3.73
CA ALA A 222 16.91 -6.61 3.94
C ALA A 222 17.23 -8.06 3.54
N GLU A 223 16.36 -9.02 3.87
CA GLU A 223 16.54 -10.43 3.49
C GLU A 223 16.48 -10.61 1.97
N ILE A 224 15.55 -9.95 1.30
CA ILE A 224 15.38 -10.04 -0.16
C ILE A 224 16.58 -9.43 -0.88
N LEU A 225 17.07 -8.28 -0.41
CA LEU A 225 18.26 -7.63 -0.97
C LEU A 225 19.52 -8.46 -0.75
N ALA A 226 19.69 -9.04 0.45
CA ALA A 226 20.89 -9.83 0.77
C ALA A 226 20.93 -11.20 0.07
N ARG A 227 19.77 -11.81 -0.18
CA ARG A 227 19.65 -13.18 -0.72
C ARG A 227 18.47 -13.31 -1.66
N PRO A 228 18.54 -12.80 -2.90
CA PRO A 228 17.52 -13.06 -3.91
C PRO A 228 17.36 -14.57 -4.13
N ALA A 229 16.11 -15.06 -4.16
CA ALA A 229 15.83 -16.49 -4.26
C ALA A 229 16.26 -17.11 -5.60
N ASP A 230 16.27 -16.31 -6.66
CA ASP A 230 16.66 -16.73 -8.02
C ASP A 230 16.91 -15.49 -8.91
N ASP A 231 17.32 -15.76 -10.17
CA ASP A 231 17.64 -14.72 -11.16
C ASP A 231 16.45 -13.80 -11.48
N PHE A 232 15.21 -14.31 -11.42
CA PHE A 232 14.03 -13.49 -11.61
C PHE A 232 13.93 -12.43 -10.50
N VAL A 233 14.09 -12.84 -9.24
CA VAL A 233 14.03 -11.91 -8.11
C VAL A 233 15.21 -10.94 -8.18
N ALA A 234 16.44 -11.42 -8.46
CA ALA A 234 17.61 -10.57 -8.61
C ALA A 234 17.41 -9.50 -9.70
N SER A 235 16.88 -9.89 -10.86
CA SER A 235 16.56 -8.96 -11.94
C SER A 235 15.42 -8.00 -11.58
N PHE A 236 14.38 -8.50 -10.91
CA PHE A 236 13.23 -7.69 -10.51
C PHE A 236 13.60 -6.58 -9.51
N ILE A 237 14.48 -6.89 -8.56
CA ILE A 237 14.99 -5.91 -7.58
C ILE A 237 16.13 -5.05 -8.15
N GLY A 238 16.61 -5.33 -9.37
CA GLY A 238 17.70 -4.60 -10.01
C GLY A 238 19.10 -4.93 -9.48
N ALA A 239 19.28 -6.06 -8.78
CA ALA A 239 20.57 -6.50 -8.26
C ALA A 239 21.55 -6.88 -9.38
N ASP A 240 21.05 -7.44 -10.49
CA ASP A 240 21.83 -7.83 -11.67
C ASP A 240 22.33 -6.64 -12.51
N LYS A 241 21.67 -5.48 -12.39
CA LYS A 241 22.06 -4.27 -13.14
C LYS A 241 23.12 -3.44 -12.41
N GLY A 242 23.63 -3.92 -11.26
CA GLY A 242 24.60 -3.21 -10.41
C GLY A 242 24.13 -1.83 -9.91
N GLY A 243 22.86 -1.49 -10.11
CA GLY A 243 22.29 -0.23 -9.65
C GLY A 243 22.12 -0.17 -8.13
N ARG A 244 22.36 -1.30 -7.44
CA ARG A 244 22.35 -1.42 -5.97
C ARG A 244 23.67 -1.85 -5.38
N ASP A 245 24.69 -2.13 -6.22
CA ASP A 245 26.07 -2.25 -5.77
C ASP A 245 26.62 -0.85 -5.54
N LEU A 246 26.65 -0.46 -4.27
CA LEU A 246 27.09 0.86 -3.86
C LEU A 246 28.48 0.76 -3.24
N PHE A 247 29.34 1.66 -3.64
CA PHE A 247 30.71 1.77 -3.16
C PHE A 247 30.90 3.11 -2.45
N LEU A 248 31.72 3.09 -1.40
CA LEU A 248 32.13 4.32 -0.73
C LEU A 248 33.36 4.88 -1.44
N GLN A 249 33.27 6.11 -1.92
CA GLN A 249 34.39 6.84 -2.54
C GLN A 249 34.69 8.10 -1.75
N GLN A 250 35.89 8.18 -1.17
CA GLN A 250 36.38 9.43 -0.59
C GLN A 250 36.87 10.35 -1.70
N ARG A 251 36.43 11.59 -1.69
CA ARG A 251 36.91 12.61 -2.63
C ARG A 251 38.18 13.23 -2.10
N GLU A 252 39.30 13.09 -2.84
CA GLU A 252 40.55 13.76 -2.51
C GLU A 252 40.35 15.30 -2.61
N GLY A 253 40.62 16.01 -1.51
CA GLY A 253 40.64 17.48 -1.48
C GLY A 253 39.45 18.17 -0.79
N ASP A 254 38.41 17.46 -0.40
CA ASP A 254 37.29 18.05 0.36
C ASP A 254 37.17 17.37 1.73
N SER A 255 37.34 18.14 2.80
CA SER A 255 37.44 17.63 4.17
C SER A 255 36.17 16.87 4.58
N GLY A 256 36.20 15.54 4.43
CA GLY A 256 35.27 14.64 5.09
C GLY A 256 34.04 14.18 4.29
N LEU A 257 33.90 14.55 3.01
CA LEU A 257 32.75 14.10 2.22
C LEU A 257 33.01 12.69 1.64
N THR A 258 32.25 11.70 2.11
CA THR A 258 32.25 10.35 1.54
C THR A 258 31.04 10.21 0.61
N LEU A 259 31.32 10.00 -0.67
CA LEU A 259 30.28 9.75 -1.67
C LEU A 259 29.89 8.27 -1.68
N VAL A 260 28.61 8.00 -1.87
CA VAL A 260 28.11 6.69 -2.27
C VAL A 260 27.99 6.71 -3.78
N VAL A 261 28.70 5.82 -4.47
CA VAL A 261 28.71 5.73 -5.92
C VAL A 261 28.20 4.38 -6.39
N ASP A 262 27.63 4.31 -7.60
CA ASP A 262 27.29 3.05 -8.25
C ASP A 262 28.57 2.38 -8.85
N LYS A 263 28.42 1.21 -9.45
CA LYS A 263 29.52 0.46 -10.05
C LYS A 263 30.19 1.17 -11.23
N GLU A 264 29.51 2.15 -11.85
CA GLU A 264 30.07 3.02 -12.90
C GLU A 264 30.74 4.27 -12.31
N GLY A 265 30.82 4.41 -10.98
CA GLY A 265 31.42 5.54 -10.29
C GLY A 265 30.54 6.80 -10.28
N ARG A 266 29.26 6.71 -10.64
CA ARG A 266 28.34 7.85 -10.60
C ARG A 266 27.86 8.09 -9.17
N PRO A 267 27.88 9.35 -8.68
CA PRO A 267 27.37 9.65 -7.35
C PRO A 267 25.86 9.36 -7.24
N VAL A 268 25.47 8.56 -6.24
CA VAL A 268 24.07 8.24 -5.91
C VAL A 268 23.66 8.74 -4.54
N GLY A 269 24.64 9.19 -3.73
CA GLY A 269 24.38 9.78 -2.41
C GLY A 269 25.64 10.22 -1.70
N VAL A 270 25.47 10.69 -0.48
CA VAL A 270 26.56 11.03 0.45
C VAL A 270 26.33 10.28 1.76
N VAL A 271 27.42 9.90 2.44
CA VAL A 271 27.31 9.38 3.80
C VAL A 271 27.03 10.57 4.69
N GLY A 272 25.85 10.58 5.34
CA GLY A 272 25.49 11.59 6.34
C GLY A 272 26.42 11.47 7.55
N GLY A 273 26.93 12.61 8.01
CA GLY A 273 27.64 12.71 9.27
C GLY A 273 26.68 12.70 10.46
#